data_8f451e01edd744b01376d2c8c6cebbed
#
_entry.id   8f451e01edd744b01376d2c8c6cebbed
#
_cell.length_a   1.000
_cell.length_b   1.000
_cell.length_c   1.000
_cell.angle_alpha   90.00
_cell.angle_beta   90.00
_cell.angle_gamma   90.00
#
_symmetry.space_group_name_H-M   'P 1'
#
loop_
_entity.id
_entity.type
_entity.pdbx_description
1 polymer ?
#
loop_
_entity_poly.entity_id
_entity_poly.type
_entity_poly.pdbx_seq_one_letter_code
_entity_poly.pdbx_strand_id
1 'polypeptide(L)'
;MPFYERGNVRIHYEEVGSGFPLLLIPGGGLNSAISWWSTGAAFNAMEEFKDDFRCISMDLRNANTGQSTGPLQIEKPWDAYADDQLGLMDHLGIRDFLVLGNCIGGPFILKLLQRAPDRVVAAVLSQPSGHRPEDPDIFWNNNRTNWGPALSARRPDITMEMIERYLHNLYRSPADFVFTVTRDFVKSCRTPILVLPDDIPPHPLAISMEIVSLAPNAEASIYPWKESQDTIRKVVEHVRTFLKAHEPVASR
;
A
#
# COMPACT_ATOMS: atom_id res chain seq x y z
N MET A 1 -5.96 6.94 -20.83
CA MET A 1 -5.64 6.39 -19.50
C MET A 1 -6.89 5.70 -18.99
N PRO A 2 -6.80 4.45 -18.51
CA PRO A 2 -7.98 3.72 -18.05
C PRO A 2 -8.42 4.18 -16.65
N PHE A 3 -9.73 4.05 -16.42
CA PHE A 3 -10.35 4.33 -15.13
C PHE A 3 -11.30 3.19 -14.75
N TYR A 4 -11.28 2.84 -13.47
CA TYR A 4 -12.31 2.06 -12.81
C TYR A 4 -13.32 3.01 -12.18
N GLU A 5 -14.59 2.80 -12.44
CA GLU A 5 -15.66 3.66 -11.92
C GLU A 5 -16.71 2.85 -11.15
N ARG A 6 -17.10 3.35 -9.98
CA ARG A 6 -18.16 2.77 -9.14
C ARG A 6 -18.94 3.90 -8.46
N GLY A 7 -20.12 4.21 -8.97
CA GLY A 7 -20.90 5.37 -8.48
C GLY A 7 -20.10 6.65 -8.64
N ASN A 8 -19.86 7.36 -7.53
CA ASN A 8 -19.09 8.61 -7.52
C ASN A 8 -17.57 8.41 -7.33
N VAL A 9 -17.10 7.17 -7.32
CA VAL A 9 -15.68 6.84 -7.23
C VAL A 9 -15.13 6.63 -8.63
N ARG A 10 -14.01 7.28 -8.92
CA ARG A 10 -13.28 7.16 -10.19
C ARG A 10 -11.80 6.97 -9.89
N ILE A 11 -11.26 5.81 -10.19
CA ILE A 11 -9.89 5.39 -9.89
C ILE A 11 -9.10 5.27 -11.18
N HIS A 12 -8.07 6.10 -11.32
CA HIS A 12 -7.08 5.98 -12.38
C HIS A 12 -6.15 4.80 -12.07
N TYR A 13 -5.87 3.98 -13.08
CA TYR A 13 -4.91 2.88 -12.97
C TYR A 13 -4.10 2.75 -14.25
N GLU A 14 -2.98 2.08 -14.15
CA GLU A 14 -2.11 1.71 -15.28
C GLU A 14 -1.74 0.23 -15.17
N GLU A 15 -1.54 -0.39 -16.33
CA GLU A 15 -1.11 -1.77 -16.45
C GLU A 15 0.09 -1.88 -17.39
N VAL A 16 1.02 -2.76 -17.03
CA VAL A 16 2.18 -3.09 -17.88
C VAL A 16 2.57 -4.55 -17.66
N GLY A 17 3.13 -5.16 -18.68
CA GLY A 17 3.55 -6.57 -18.64
C GLY A 17 2.40 -7.56 -18.83
N SER A 18 2.71 -8.83 -18.58
CA SER A 18 1.77 -9.94 -18.71
C SER A 18 2.13 -11.04 -17.72
N GLY A 19 1.24 -12.01 -17.52
CA GLY A 19 1.45 -13.10 -16.57
C GLY A 19 0.51 -13.02 -15.37
N PHE A 20 0.94 -13.56 -14.22
CA PHE A 20 0.13 -13.53 -13.02
C PHE A 20 -0.01 -12.09 -12.48
N PRO A 21 -1.21 -11.69 -12.00
CA PRO A 21 -1.44 -10.30 -11.58
C PRO A 21 -0.63 -9.92 -10.34
N LEU A 22 0.01 -8.76 -10.41
CA LEU A 22 0.71 -8.11 -9.29
C LEU A 22 0.16 -6.70 -9.07
N LEU A 23 -0.59 -6.52 -8.00
CA LEU A 23 -1.06 -5.20 -7.58
C LEU A 23 0.09 -4.43 -6.92
N LEU A 24 0.39 -3.24 -7.44
CA LEU A 24 1.45 -2.35 -6.97
C LEU A 24 0.85 -1.10 -6.33
N ILE A 25 1.04 -0.94 -5.02
CA ILE A 25 0.52 0.20 -4.24
C ILE A 25 1.65 1.20 -4.00
N PRO A 26 1.62 2.39 -4.65
CA PRO A 26 2.66 3.39 -4.49
C PRO A 26 2.77 3.92 -3.06
N GLY A 27 3.94 4.46 -2.71
CA GLY A 27 4.14 5.24 -1.49
C GLY A 27 3.61 6.67 -1.62
N GLY A 28 4.01 7.54 -0.69
CA GLY A 28 3.63 8.96 -0.72
C GLY A 28 2.47 9.32 0.20
N GLY A 29 2.10 8.46 1.15
CA GLY A 29 0.99 8.70 2.08
C GLY A 29 -0.32 8.91 1.35
N LEU A 30 -1.12 9.91 1.74
CA LEU A 30 -2.39 10.22 1.06
C LEU A 30 -2.22 10.84 -0.34
N ASN A 31 -0.99 11.16 -0.75
CA ASN A 31 -0.63 11.52 -2.12
C ASN A 31 -0.12 10.33 -2.95
N SER A 32 -0.38 9.09 -2.50
CA SER A 32 -0.01 7.88 -3.24
C SER A 32 -0.58 7.90 -4.66
N ALA A 33 0.30 7.93 -5.65
CA ALA A 33 -0.03 7.96 -7.07
C ALA A 33 1.02 7.19 -7.88
N ILE A 34 0.64 6.72 -9.07
CA ILE A 34 1.51 5.90 -9.95
C ILE A 34 2.83 6.62 -10.25
N SER A 35 2.79 7.94 -10.43
CA SER A 35 4.00 8.76 -10.65
C SER A 35 5.05 8.64 -9.54
N TRP A 36 4.65 8.22 -8.34
CA TRP A 36 5.56 8.02 -7.21
C TRP A 36 6.61 6.92 -7.48
N TRP A 37 6.30 5.92 -8.30
CA TRP A 37 7.27 4.88 -8.67
C TRP A 37 8.52 5.44 -9.36
N SER A 38 8.38 6.55 -10.08
CA SER A 38 9.50 7.21 -10.77
C SER A 38 10.11 8.37 -9.98
N THR A 39 9.45 8.88 -8.93
CA THR A 39 9.85 10.12 -8.26
C THR A 39 10.28 9.93 -6.81
N GLY A 40 9.77 8.93 -6.11
CA GLY A 40 9.99 8.74 -4.67
C GLY A 40 10.43 7.34 -4.24
N ALA A 41 10.27 6.33 -5.11
CA ALA A 41 10.65 4.95 -4.80
C ALA A 41 12.15 4.71 -4.98
N ALA A 42 12.71 3.79 -4.19
CA ALA A 42 14.10 3.34 -4.37
C ALA A 42 14.30 2.53 -5.67
N PHE A 43 13.22 1.91 -6.17
CA PHE A 43 13.15 1.27 -7.48
C PHE A 43 11.73 1.41 -8.04
N ASN A 44 11.61 1.45 -9.36
CA ASN A 44 10.31 1.52 -10.03
C ASN A 44 9.73 0.10 -10.19
N ALA A 45 8.80 -0.28 -9.33
CA ALA A 45 8.24 -1.62 -9.33
C ALA A 45 7.48 -1.97 -10.63
N MET A 46 6.87 -0.99 -11.31
CA MET A 46 6.23 -1.19 -12.61
C MET A 46 7.25 -1.63 -13.68
N GLU A 47 8.45 -1.02 -13.68
CA GLU A 47 9.52 -1.35 -14.63
C GLU A 47 10.26 -2.64 -14.25
N GLU A 48 10.52 -2.84 -12.96
CA GLU A 48 11.31 -3.99 -12.48
C GLU A 48 10.59 -5.34 -12.67
N PHE A 49 9.25 -5.35 -12.58
CA PHE A 49 8.49 -6.60 -12.57
C PHE A 49 7.64 -6.85 -13.83
N LYS A 50 7.60 -5.93 -14.80
CA LYS A 50 6.76 -6.04 -16.02
C LYS A 50 7.08 -7.24 -16.92
N ASP A 51 8.32 -7.72 -16.89
CA ASP A 51 8.73 -8.87 -17.70
C ASP A 51 8.33 -10.21 -17.07
N ASP A 52 7.92 -10.21 -15.80
CA ASP A 52 7.55 -11.39 -15.03
C ASP A 52 6.06 -11.45 -14.69
N PHE A 53 5.41 -10.29 -14.52
CA PHE A 53 4.04 -10.18 -14.00
C PHE A 53 3.20 -9.18 -14.80
N ARG A 54 1.87 -9.37 -14.76
CA ARG A 54 0.93 -8.31 -15.13
C ARG A 54 0.87 -7.31 -13.98
N CYS A 55 1.68 -6.27 -14.06
CA CYS A 55 1.77 -5.21 -13.06
C CYS A 55 0.61 -4.25 -13.19
N ILE A 56 -0.12 -4.00 -12.10
CA ILE A 56 -1.27 -3.10 -12.03
C ILE A 56 -1.01 -2.10 -10.92
N SER A 57 -1.05 -0.82 -11.21
CA SER A 57 -0.91 0.23 -10.19
C SER A 57 -2.04 1.24 -10.29
N MET A 58 -2.40 1.89 -9.19
CA MET A 58 -3.50 2.84 -9.14
C MET A 58 -3.14 4.07 -8.31
N ASP A 59 -3.74 5.20 -8.68
CA ASP A 59 -3.72 6.39 -7.84
C ASP A 59 -4.68 6.22 -6.67
N LEU A 60 -4.27 6.63 -5.47
CA LEU A 60 -5.15 6.66 -4.32
C LEU A 60 -6.27 7.69 -4.53
N ARG A 61 -7.49 7.35 -4.08
CA ARG A 61 -8.62 8.28 -4.12
C ARG A 61 -8.27 9.61 -3.45
N ASN A 62 -8.47 10.72 -4.18
CA ASN A 62 -8.19 12.08 -3.73
C ASN A 62 -6.72 12.40 -3.46
N ALA A 63 -5.77 11.63 -3.95
CA ALA A 63 -4.36 12.03 -3.98
C ALA A 63 -4.21 13.33 -4.79
N ASN A 64 -3.47 14.32 -4.25
CA ASN A 64 -3.29 15.59 -4.94
C ASN A 64 -2.39 15.48 -6.18
N THR A 65 -1.54 14.46 -6.22
CA THR A 65 -0.62 14.15 -7.31
C THR A 65 -1.19 13.16 -8.32
N GLY A 66 -2.38 12.61 -8.05
CA GLY A 66 -3.04 11.60 -8.87
C GLY A 66 -4.29 12.11 -9.58
N GLN A 67 -4.94 11.21 -10.33
CA GLN A 67 -6.14 11.49 -11.12
C GLN A 67 -7.41 10.86 -10.52
N SER A 68 -7.27 10.09 -9.44
CA SER A 68 -8.40 9.42 -8.76
C SER A 68 -9.21 10.38 -7.92
N THR A 69 -10.53 10.27 -8.01
CA THR A 69 -11.47 11.12 -7.28
C THR A 69 -12.60 10.31 -6.66
N GLY A 70 -13.24 10.86 -5.64
CA GLY A 70 -14.41 10.27 -5.00
C GLY A 70 -14.81 10.96 -3.72
N PRO A 71 -15.87 10.49 -3.07
CA PRO A 71 -16.27 11.00 -1.75
C PRO A 71 -15.18 10.75 -0.71
N LEU A 72 -15.04 11.65 0.25
CA LEU A 72 -14.20 11.44 1.42
C LEU A 72 -14.95 10.54 2.42
N GLN A 73 -14.48 9.31 2.59
CA GLN A 73 -15.10 8.32 3.49
C GLN A 73 -14.60 8.49 4.92
N ILE A 74 -15.29 9.34 5.70
CA ILE A 74 -14.82 9.77 7.02
C ILE A 74 -14.86 8.62 8.04
N GLU A 75 -15.95 7.84 8.07
CA GLU A 75 -16.18 6.87 9.15
C GLU A 75 -15.28 5.63 9.08
N LYS A 76 -15.00 5.13 7.86
CA LYS A 76 -14.18 3.93 7.63
C LYS A 76 -13.20 4.13 6.47
N PRO A 77 -12.25 5.05 6.62
CA PRO A 77 -11.39 5.43 5.50
C PRO A 77 -10.53 4.28 4.98
N TRP A 78 -9.95 3.46 5.84
CA TRP A 78 -9.15 2.31 5.42
C TRP A 78 -9.96 1.24 4.69
N ASP A 79 -11.22 1.00 5.08
CA ASP A 79 -12.12 0.08 4.38
C ASP A 79 -12.46 0.61 2.98
N ALA A 80 -12.68 1.91 2.83
CA ALA A 80 -12.97 2.52 1.55
C ALA A 80 -11.83 2.38 0.54
N TYR A 81 -10.58 2.48 0.98
CA TYR A 81 -9.42 2.23 0.13
C TYR A 81 -9.28 0.75 -0.24
N ALA A 82 -9.52 -0.16 0.69
CA ALA A 82 -9.56 -1.59 0.36
C ALA A 82 -10.67 -1.92 -0.65
N ASP A 83 -11.83 -1.26 -0.54
CA ASP A 83 -12.92 -1.41 -1.51
C ASP A 83 -12.54 -0.89 -2.90
N ASP A 84 -11.73 0.17 -3.00
CA ASP A 84 -11.22 0.66 -4.29
C ASP A 84 -10.23 -0.33 -4.91
N GLN A 85 -9.31 -0.85 -4.11
CA GLN A 85 -8.30 -1.82 -4.56
C GLN A 85 -8.95 -3.14 -5.01
N LEU A 86 -9.85 -3.70 -4.20
CA LEU A 86 -10.57 -4.92 -4.55
C LEU A 86 -11.51 -4.70 -5.73
N GLY A 87 -12.19 -3.56 -5.77
CA GLY A 87 -13.09 -3.20 -6.87
C GLY A 87 -12.35 -3.04 -8.20
N LEU A 88 -11.13 -2.50 -8.20
CA LEU A 88 -10.29 -2.48 -9.40
C LEU A 88 -9.94 -3.90 -9.86
N MET A 89 -9.53 -4.78 -8.94
CA MET A 89 -9.21 -6.17 -9.30
C MET A 89 -10.44 -6.89 -9.87
N ASP A 90 -11.63 -6.67 -9.30
CA ASP A 90 -12.90 -7.20 -9.82
C ASP A 90 -13.24 -6.66 -11.22
N HIS A 91 -13.03 -5.35 -11.45
CA HIS A 91 -13.21 -4.70 -12.74
C HIS A 91 -12.31 -5.31 -13.84
N LEU A 92 -11.11 -5.70 -13.46
CA LEU A 92 -10.15 -6.36 -14.36
C LEU A 92 -10.36 -7.88 -14.49
N GLY A 93 -11.37 -8.45 -13.82
CA GLY A 93 -11.65 -9.88 -13.82
C GLY A 93 -10.60 -10.71 -13.07
N ILE A 94 -9.88 -10.10 -12.13
CA ILE A 94 -8.79 -10.72 -11.38
C ILE A 94 -9.32 -11.16 -10.01
N ARG A 95 -9.33 -12.47 -9.77
CA ARG A 95 -9.70 -13.04 -8.47
C ARG A 95 -8.50 -13.10 -7.54
N ASP A 96 -7.45 -13.77 -7.97
CA ASP A 96 -6.27 -14.05 -7.16
C ASP A 96 -5.09 -13.20 -7.67
N PHE A 97 -4.33 -12.61 -6.77
CA PHE A 97 -3.23 -11.71 -7.11
C PHE A 97 -2.14 -11.68 -6.06
N LEU A 98 -0.94 -11.34 -6.50
CA LEU A 98 0.18 -10.92 -5.65
C LEU A 98 0.06 -9.43 -5.36
N VAL A 99 0.63 -8.96 -4.27
CA VAL A 99 0.63 -7.52 -3.95
C VAL A 99 2.00 -7.06 -3.43
N LEU A 100 2.43 -5.90 -3.89
CA LEU A 100 3.57 -5.17 -3.34
C LEU A 100 3.13 -3.74 -3.03
N GLY A 101 3.42 -3.27 -1.82
CA GLY A 101 3.10 -1.90 -1.44
C GLY A 101 4.26 -1.24 -0.72
N ASN A 102 4.47 0.04 -1.05
CA ASN A 102 5.51 0.84 -0.44
C ASN A 102 4.91 1.83 0.58
N CYS A 103 5.58 2.04 1.72
CA CYS A 103 5.20 3.02 2.72
C CYS A 103 3.77 2.77 3.25
N ILE A 104 2.82 3.66 2.95
CA ILE A 104 1.39 3.49 3.27
C ILE A 104 0.80 2.21 2.64
N GLY A 105 1.43 1.67 1.61
CA GLY A 105 1.07 0.39 1.02
C GLY A 105 1.12 -0.78 2.00
N GLY A 106 2.00 -0.73 3.02
CA GLY A 106 2.05 -1.74 4.08
C GLY A 106 0.73 -1.86 4.85
N PRO A 107 0.23 -0.80 5.50
CA PRO A 107 -1.10 -0.75 6.11
C PRO A 107 -2.24 -1.15 5.17
N PHE A 108 -2.23 -0.74 3.90
CA PHE A 108 -3.23 -1.15 2.93
C PHE A 108 -3.21 -2.65 2.66
N ILE A 109 -2.02 -3.23 2.47
CA ILE A 109 -1.87 -4.68 2.25
C ILE A 109 -2.41 -5.46 3.44
N LEU A 110 -2.05 -5.10 4.67
CA LEU A 110 -2.56 -5.77 5.86
C LEU A 110 -4.08 -5.67 5.97
N LYS A 111 -4.67 -4.56 5.53
CA LYS A 111 -6.13 -4.42 5.43
C LYS A 111 -6.71 -5.32 4.33
N LEU A 112 -6.07 -5.43 3.18
CA LEU A 112 -6.48 -6.36 2.12
C LEU A 112 -6.44 -7.81 2.60
N LEU A 113 -5.38 -8.22 3.30
CA LEU A 113 -5.25 -9.56 3.88
C LEU A 113 -6.36 -9.86 4.89
N GLN A 114 -6.81 -8.86 5.65
CA GLN A 114 -7.95 -8.99 6.56
C GLN A 114 -9.29 -9.12 5.82
N ARG A 115 -9.46 -8.34 4.74
CA ARG A 115 -10.73 -8.24 4.00
C ARG A 115 -10.92 -9.36 2.96
N ALA A 116 -9.84 -9.83 2.36
CA ALA A 116 -9.86 -10.78 1.27
C ALA A 116 -8.68 -11.79 1.36
N PRO A 117 -8.59 -12.56 2.46
CA PRO A 117 -7.45 -13.45 2.71
C PRO A 117 -7.27 -14.52 1.62
N ASP A 118 -8.36 -14.95 0.98
CA ASP A 118 -8.35 -15.99 -0.05
C ASP A 118 -8.01 -15.45 -1.46
N ARG A 119 -7.78 -14.14 -1.60
CA ARG A 119 -7.45 -13.51 -2.88
C ARG A 119 -5.99 -13.10 -3.00
N VAL A 120 -5.35 -12.76 -1.89
CA VAL A 120 -3.95 -12.35 -1.87
C VAL A 120 -3.05 -13.55 -1.66
N VAL A 121 -2.35 -13.95 -2.71
CA VAL A 121 -1.53 -15.17 -2.74
C VAL A 121 -0.24 -14.99 -1.93
N ALA A 122 0.43 -13.86 -2.09
CA ALA A 122 1.58 -13.45 -1.28
C ALA A 122 1.71 -11.92 -1.31
N ALA A 123 2.39 -11.36 -0.30
CA ALA A 123 2.48 -9.92 -0.10
C ALA A 123 3.92 -9.46 0.16
N VAL A 124 4.29 -8.33 -0.41
CA VAL A 124 5.55 -7.63 -0.14
C VAL A 124 5.26 -6.27 0.48
N LEU A 125 5.70 -6.08 1.72
CA LEU A 125 5.57 -4.82 2.46
C LEU A 125 6.92 -4.09 2.40
N SER A 126 7.07 -3.18 1.46
CA SER A 126 8.30 -2.39 1.32
C SER A 126 8.22 -1.17 2.25
N GLN A 127 9.11 -1.12 3.21
CA GLN A 127 9.21 -0.04 4.22
C GLN A 127 7.82 0.38 4.79
N PRO A 128 7.09 -0.54 5.43
CA PRO A 128 5.72 -0.28 5.85
C PRO A 128 5.64 0.87 6.85
N SER A 129 4.66 1.75 6.64
CA SER A 129 4.31 2.78 7.63
C SER A 129 3.65 2.17 8.86
N GLY A 130 3.88 2.78 10.01
CA GLY A 130 3.24 2.37 11.25
C GLY A 130 3.38 3.40 12.36
N HIS A 131 2.76 3.11 13.47
CA HIS A 131 2.75 3.97 14.65
C HIS A 131 4.16 4.13 15.21
N ARG A 132 4.51 5.37 15.58
CA ARG A 132 5.75 5.72 16.23
C ARG A 132 5.46 6.37 17.59
N PRO A 133 5.77 5.72 18.72
CA PRO A 133 5.48 6.25 20.05
C PRO A 133 6.13 7.62 20.33
N GLU A 134 7.31 7.89 19.74
CA GLU A 134 8.06 9.15 19.93
C GLU A 134 7.45 10.33 19.14
N ASP A 135 6.69 10.04 18.09
CA ASP A 135 5.96 11.03 17.30
C ASP A 135 4.64 10.43 16.77
N PRO A 136 3.67 10.23 17.67
CA PRO A 136 2.42 9.52 17.34
C PRO A 136 1.54 10.28 16.33
N ASP A 137 1.74 11.59 16.21
CA ASP A 137 0.96 12.45 15.34
C ASP A 137 1.63 12.78 13.99
N ILE A 138 2.77 12.17 13.66
CA ILE A 138 3.53 12.50 12.45
C ILE A 138 2.66 12.47 11.18
N PHE A 139 1.85 11.43 10.99
CA PHE A 139 1.00 11.30 9.80
C PHE A 139 -0.18 12.28 9.84
N TRP A 140 -0.80 12.45 11.00
CA TRP A 140 -1.89 13.40 11.18
C TRP A 140 -1.44 14.83 10.89
N ASN A 141 -0.33 15.27 11.50
CA ASN A 141 0.24 16.60 11.31
C ASN A 141 0.62 16.85 9.86
N ASN A 142 1.35 15.92 9.25
CA ASN A 142 1.81 16.07 7.87
C ASN A 142 0.63 16.18 6.88
N ASN A 143 -0.37 15.32 7.01
CA ASN A 143 -1.52 15.37 6.10
C ASN A 143 -2.44 16.58 6.36
N ARG A 144 -2.59 16.98 7.61
CA ARG A 144 -3.36 18.18 7.98
C ARG A 144 -2.76 19.47 7.41
N THR A 145 -1.44 19.55 7.30
CA THR A 145 -0.74 20.76 6.83
C THR A 145 -0.45 20.75 5.33
N ASN A 146 -0.37 19.59 4.69
CA ASN A 146 0.00 19.48 3.28
C ASN A 146 -1.14 18.94 2.41
N TRP A 147 -1.55 17.69 2.62
CA TRP A 147 -2.56 17.03 1.77
C TRP A 147 -3.94 17.69 1.92
N GLY A 148 -4.37 17.96 3.15
CA GLY A 148 -5.70 18.47 3.44
C GLY A 148 -6.00 19.83 2.81
N PRO A 149 -5.18 20.88 3.02
CA PRO A 149 -5.41 22.19 2.42
C PRO A 149 -5.43 22.16 0.89
N ALA A 150 -4.54 21.38 0.26
CA ALA A 150 -4.52 21.22 -1.20
C ALA A 150 -5.76 20.50 -1.73
N LEU A 151 -6.25 19.49 -1.01
CA LEU A 151 -7.50 18.81 -1.38
C LEU A 151 -8.70 19.75 -1.22
N SER A 152 -8.84 20.45 -0.08
CA SER A 152 -9.96 21.38 0.17
C SER A 152 -9.98 22.52 -0.84
N ALA A 153 -8.83 23.05 -1.25
CA ALA A 153 -8.75 24.08 -2.28
C ALA A 153 -9.24 23.58 -3.65
N ARG A 154 -8.98 22.33 -4.00
CA ARG A 154 -9.40 21.69 -5.25
C ARG A 154 -10.84 21.17 -5.19
N ARG A 155 -11.31 20.81 -4.02
CA ARG A 155 -12.64 20.21 -3.76
C ARG A 155 -13.35 21.02 -2.66
N PRO A 156 -14.01 22.13 -3.00
CA PRO A 156 -14.70 22.98 -2.03
C PRO A 156 -15.82 22.29 -1.24
N ASP A 157 -16.31 21.17 -1.74
CA ASP A 157 -17.25 20.27 -1.06
C ASP A 157 -16.62 19.47 0.11
N ILE A 158 -15.28 19.43 0.17
CA ILE A 158 -14.51 18.78 1.25
C ILE A 158 -13.87 19.83 2.13
N THR A 159 -14.47 20.09 3.29
CA THR A 159 -14.00 21.11 4.22
C THR A 159 -12.81 20.61 5.07
N MET A 160 -12.05 21.54 5.65
CA MET A 160 -10.97 21.20 6.58
C MET A 160 -11.49 20.48 7.83
N GLU A 161 -12.69 20.76 8.30
CA GLU A 161 -13.32 20.03 9.40
C GLU A 161 -13.57 18.56 9.03
N MET A 162 -14.08 18.29 7.84
CA MET A 162 -14.24 16.93 7.32
C MET A 162 -12.89 16.21 7.23
N ILE A 163 -11.85 16.89 6.75
CA ILE A 163 -10.48 16.37 6.66
C ILE A 163 -9.93 16.01 8.03
N GLU A 164 -10.08 16.87 9.02
CA GLU A 164 -9.59 16.60 10.38
C GLU A 164 -10.28 15.38 11.02
N ARG A 165 -11.59 15.22 10.84
CA ARG A 165 -12.32 14.02 11.27
C ARG A 165 -11.84 12.76 10.54
N TYR A 166 -11.64 12.87 9.23
CA TYR A 166 -11.12 11.79 8.41
C TYR A 166 -9.71 11.35 8.85
N LEU A 167 -8.79 12.30 9.05
CA LEU A 167 -7.43 12.02 9.53
C LEU A 167 -7.42 11.45 10.95
N HIS A 168 -8.36 11.88 11.81
CA HIS A 168 -8.53 11.28 13.14
C HIS A 168 -8.85 9.78 13.03
N ASN A 169 -9.79 9.40 12.16
CA ASN A 169 -10.19 8.02 11.95
C ASN A 169 -9.13 7.20 11.21
N LEU A 170 -8.22 7.84 10.46
CA LEU A 170 -7.08 7.17 9.86
C LEU A 170 -5.97 6.85 10.85
N TYR A 171 -5.57 7.84 11.67
CA TYR A 171 -4.29 7.78 12.39
C TYR A 171 -4.39 7.85 13.90
N ARG A 172 -5.52 8.32 14.46
CA ARG A 172 -5.73 8.48 15.91
C ARG A 172 -6.76 7.53 16.49
N SER A 173 -7.51 6.86 15.66
CA SER A 173 -8.51 5.88 16.09
C SER A 173 -8.58 4.70 15.09
N PRO A 174 -7.78 3.68 15.21
CA PRO A 174 -6.86 3.24 16.27
C PRO A 174 -5.45 3.82 16.11
N ALA A 175 -4.91 4.43 17.15
CA ALA A 175 -3.55 4.98 17.17
C ALA A 175 -2.54 3.95 17.63
N ASP A 176 -2.40 2.84 16.93
CA ASP A 176 -1.51 1.75 17.32
C ASP A 176 -0.99 0.98 16.10
N PHE A 177 0.16 0.36 16.24
CA PHE A 177 0.78 -0.60 15.34
C PHE A 177 0.81 -0.09 13.87
N VAL A 178 -0.04 -0.64 13.01
CA VAL A 178 -0.11 -0.31 11.57
C VAL A 178 -1.42 0.40 11.18
N PHE A 179 -2.19 0.93 12.11
CA PHE A 179 -3.46 1.66 11.95
C PHE A 179 -4.65 0.85 11.42
N THR A 180 -4.45 -0.27 10.73
CA THR A 180 -5.48 -0.97 9.96
C THR A 180 -5.92 -2.30 10.54
N VAL A 181 -5.02 -2.99 11.21
CA VAL A 181 -5.25 -4.34 11.76
C VAL A 181 -4.61 -4.47 13.13
N THR A 182 -5.09 -5.44 13.92
CA THR A 182 -4.53 -5.77 15.22
C THR A 182 -3.34 -6.72 15.10
N ARG A 183 -2.51 -6.78 16.15
CA ARG A 183 -1.45 -7.78 16.28
C ARG A 183 -1.98 -9.22 16.24
N ASP A 184 -3.14 -9.46 16.82
CA ASP A 184 -3.76 -10.80 16.82
C ASP A 184 -4.20 -11.23 15.42
N PHE A 185 -4.67 -10.29 14.59
CA PHE A 185 -4.90 -10.59 13.18
C PHE A 185 -3.58 -11.01 12.50
N VAL A 186 -2.50 -10.25 12.68
CA VAL A 186 -1.20 -10.56 12.04
C VAL A 186 -0.67 -11.93 12.49
N LYS A 187 -0.80 -12.30 13.77
CA LYS A 187 -0.47 -13.66 14.27
C LYS A 187 -1.28 -14.76 13.60
N SER A 188 -2.50 -14.48 13.18
CA SER A 188 -3.37 -15.45 12.50
C SER A 188 -3.21 -15.47 10.98
N CYS A 189 -2.53 -14.48 10.39
CA CYS A 189 -2.36 -14.34 8.95
C CYS A 189 -1.47 -15.45 8.38
N ARG A 190 -2.02 -16.24 7.45
CA ARG A 190 -1.30 -17.35 6.82
C ARG A 190 -0.68 -17.01 5.47
N THR A 191 -1.05 -15.90 4.88
CA THR A 191 -0.47 -15.44 3.63
C THR A 191 1.04 -15.24 3.79
N PRO A 192 1.88 -15.72 2.87
CA PRO A 192 3.31 -15.42 2.87
C PRO A 192 3.58 -13.93 2.74
N ILE A 193 4.46 -13.40 3.59
CA ILE A 193 4.79 -11.97 3.64
C ILE A 193 6.32 -11.79 3.59
N LEU A 194 6.79 -10.99 2.63
CA LEU A 194 8.15 -10.46 2.63
C LEU A 194 8.13 -8.99 3.08
N VAL A 195 8.91 -8.65 4.09
CA VAL A 195 9.07 -7.27 4.58
C VAL A 195 10.43 -6.74 4.15
N LEU A 196 10.45 -5.57 3.51
CA LEU A 196 11.67 -4.80 3.24
C LEU A 196 11.77 -3.71 4.31
N PRO A 197 12.61 -3.87 5.35
CA PRO A 197 12.66 -2.94 6.48
C PRO A 197 13.22 -1.58 6.09
N ASP A 198 12.86 -0.55 6.86
CA ASP A 198 13.45 0.78 6.82
C ASP A 198 13.56 1.32 8.25
N ASP A 199 14.28 2.43 8.46
CA ASP A 199 14.36 3.10 9.76
C ASP A 199 14.40 4.62 9.58
N ILE A 200 13.28 5.17 9.15
CA ILE A 200 13.05 6.62 9.13
C ILE A 200 11.72 6.93 9.83
N PRO A 201 11.43 8.19 10.21
CA PRO A 201 10.25 8.52 10.98
C PRO A 201 8.93 7.92 10.47
N PRO A 202 8.59 7.95 9.17
CA PRO A 202 7.36 7.33 8.68
C PRO A 202 7.42 5.79 8.53
N HIS A 203 8.63 5.18 8.60
CA HIS A 203 8.85 3.74 8.42
C HIS A 203 9.70 3.18 9.57
N PRO A 204 9.17 3.05 10.79
CA PRO A 204 9.97 2.58 11.93
C PRO A 204 10.43 1.13 11.73
N LEU A 205 11.72 0.86 11.96
CA LEU A 205 12.27 -0.51 11.91
C LEU A 205 11.52 -1.45 12.86
N ALA A 206 11.12 -0.94 14.02
CA ALA A 206 10.35 -1.70 15.01
C ALA A 206 9.05 -2.26 14.43
N ILE A 207 8.33 -1.49 13.61
CA ILE A 207 7.10 -1.94 12.94
C ILE A 207 7.39 -3.09 11.96
N SER A 208 8.42 -2.93 11.12
CA SER A 208 8.85 -3.97 10.18
C SER A 208 9.18 -5.28 10.89
N MET A 209 10.00 -5.20 11.94
CA MET A 209 10.44 -6.38 12.69
C MET A 209 9.30 -6.98 13.53
N GLU A 210 8.38 -6.17 14.03
CA GLU A 210 7.19 -6.66 14.73
C GLU A 210 6.28 -7.46 13.79
N ILE A 211 6.02 -6.98 12.57
CA ILE A 211 5.26 -7.72 11.54
C ILE A 211 5.92 -9.09 11.29
N VAL A 212 7.24 -9.11 11.05
CA VAL A 212 7.98 -10.35 10.79
C VAL A 212 7.90 -11.32 11.98
N SER A 213 7.97 -10.81 13.21
CA SER A 213 7.91 -11.65 14.41
C SER A 213 6.52 -12.23 14.70
N LEU A 214 5.47 -11.53 14.28
CA LEU A 214 4.09 -11.92 14.56
C LEU A 214 3.51 -12.85 13.48
N ALA A 215 3.76 -12.55 12.19
CA ALA A 215 3.17 -13.30 11.09
C ALA A 215 3.89 -14.66 10.92
N PRO A 216 3.13 -15.79 10.91
CA PRO A 216 3.73 -17.14 10.90
C PRO A 216 4.56 -17.44 9.65
N ASN A 217 4.25 -16.83 8.53
CA ASN A 217 4.88 -17.04 7.22
C ASN A 217 5.53 -15.75 6.70
N ALA A 218 6.12 -14.95 7.60
CA ALA A 218 6.82 -13.74 7.22
C ALA A 218 8.33 -13.91 7.29
N GLU A 219 9.01 -13.24 6.36
CA GLU A 219 10.47 -13.08 6.36
C GLU A 219 10.85 -11.63 6.08
N ALA A 220 12.07 -11.24 6.47
CA ALA A 220 12.63 -9.93 6.17
C ALA A 220 13.70 -10.03 5.08
N SER A 221 13.79 -9.02 4.23
CA SER A 221 14.95 -8.84 3.35
C SER A 221 16.18 -8.40 4.14
N ILE A 222 17.33 -8.29 3.44
CA ILE A 222 18.52 -7.64 4.02
C ILE A 222 18.18 -6.22 4.47
N TYR A 223 18.84 -5.76 5.53
CA TYR A 223 18.76 -4.40 6.04
C TYR A 223 20.14 -3.94 6.54
N PRO A 224 20.57 -2.72 6.24
CA PRO A 224 19.96 -1.73 5.34
C PRO A 224 20.13 -2.11 3.85
N TRP A 225 19.18 -1.72 3.00
CA TRP A 225 19.19 -2.12 1.58
C TRP A 225 19.20 -0.95 0.58
N LYS A 226 19.00 0.28 1.05
CA LYS A 226 18.99 1.50 0.19
C LYS A 226 20.35 2.21 0.09
N GLU A 227 21.41 1.65 0.66
CA GLU A 227 22.72 2.28 0.73
C GLU A 227 23.47 2.32 -0.61
N SER A 228 23.14 1.41 -1.51
CA SER A 228 23.79 1.34 -2.82
C SER A 228 22.87 0.73 -3.88
N GLN A 229 23.18 0.97 -5.16
CA GLN A 229 22.46 0.33 -6.26
C GLN A 229 22.62 -1.20 -6.24
N ASP A 230 23.73 -1.72 -5.71
CA ASP A 230 23.93 -3.15 -5.57
C ASP A 230 23.00 -3.78 -4.53
N THR A 231 22.84 -3.16 -3.37
CA THR A 231 21.91 -3.63 -2.34
C THR A 231 20.45 -3.51 -2.78
N ILE A 232 20.10 -2.45 -3.51
CA ILE A 232 18.76 -2.31 -4.13
C ILE A 232 18.51 -3.45 -5.12
N ARG A 233 19.45 -3.74 -6.05
CA ARG A 233 19.31 -4.87 -7.00
C ARG A 233 19.13 -6.22 -6.28
N LYS A 234 19.88 -6.47 -5.22
CA LYS A 234 19.75 -7.71 -4.42
C LYS A 234 18.35 -7.85 -3.80
N VAL A 235 17.80 -6.74 -3.30
CA VAL A 235 16.44 -6.72 -2.73
C VAL A 235 15.39 -6.90 -3.82
N VAL A 236 15.52 -6.25 -4.96
CA VAL A 236 14.62 -6.43 -6.11
C VAL A 236 14.61 -7.89 -6.56
N GLU A 237 15.79 -8.54 -6.63
CA GLU A 237 15.87 -9.96 -6.99
C GLU A 237 15.29 -10.88 -5.90
N HIS A 238 15.45 -10.53 -4.62
CA HIS A 238 14.78 -11.26 -3.53
C HIS A 238 13.25 -11.14 -3.65
N VAL A 239 12.72 -9.94 -3.89
CA VAL A 239 11.28 -9.74 -4.16
C VAL A 239 10.80 -10.58 -5.34
N ARG A 240 11.54 -10.55 -6.46
CA ARG A 240 11.22 -11.34 -7.66
C ARG A 240 11.15 -12.83 -7.36
N THR A 241 12.15 -13.35 -6.68
CA THR A 241 12.24 -14.77 -6.29
C THR A 241 11.09 -15.14 -5.36
N PHE A 242 10.81 -14.31 -4.36
CA PHE A 242 9.72 -14.52 -3.41
C PHE A 242 8.35 -14.56 -4.12
N LEU A 243 8.06 -13.58 -4.97
CA LEU A 243 6.79 -13.51 -5.69
C LEU A 243 6.60 -14.71 -6.65
N LYS A 244 7.65 -15.09 -7.40
CA LYS A 244 7.62 -16.27 -8.29
C LYS A 244 7.42 -17.58 -7.55
N ALA A 245 8.02 -17.72 -6.37
CA ALA A 245 7.89 -18.93 -5.55
C ALA A 245 6.45 -19.16 -5.06
N HIS A 246 5.64 -18.09 -4.98
CA HIS A 246 4.26 -18.13 -4.51
C HIS A 246 3.23 -17.97 -5.63
N GLU A 247 3.66 -17.80 -6.87
CA GLU A 247 2.74 -17.80 -8.02
C GLU A 247 2.04 -19.17 -8.13
N PRO A 248 0.69 -19.20 -8.23
CA PRO A 248 -0.02 -20.47 -8.39
C PRO A 248 0.41 -21.18 -9.66
N VAL A 249 0.74 -22.45 -9.54
CA VAL A 249 1.02 -23.29 -10.70
C VAL A 249 -0.24 -23.37 -11.56
N ALA A 250 -0.15 -22.96 -12.82
CA ALA A 250 -1.27 -23.08 -13.76
C ALA A 250 -1.76 -24.53 -13.77
N SER A 251 -3.02 -24.73 -13.39
CA SER A 251 -3.66 -26.05 -13.52
C SER A 251 -3.65 -26.42 -14.99
N ARG A 252 -2.90 -27.46 -15.34
CA ARG A 252 -2.87 -28.03 -16.70
C ARG A 252 -4.20 -28.68 -17.06
#